data_ec51601710946dd33c925ea9703c1429
#
_entry.id   ec51601710946dd33c925ea9703c1429
#
_cell.length_a   1.000
_cell.length_b   1.000
_cell.length_c   1.000
_cell.angle_alpha   90.00
_cell.angle_beta   90.00
_cell.angle_gamma   90.00
#
_symmetry.space_group_name_H-M   'P 1'
#
loop_
_entity.id
_entity.type
_entity.pdbx_description
1 polymer ?
#
loop_
_entity_poly.entity_id
_entity_poly.type
_entity_poly.pdbx_seq_one_letter_code
_entity_poly.pdbx_strand_id
1 'polypeptide(L)'
;MPFSKSEGSDKGLYIELAEMVGKRLGTSVEYVWWLSHNQRRAVRNTMDSCDAYFALPATADYKVRGAERTHAFLDVGYAIVGPASFKLDALDDLKGKRVGVLHGSPPHVLLSSETGYEPRNYRAQEDVFAALAAGEVELAILWGPSAGFENKTTQNNRWKITPVAGQGLNGQIAVAVSKNKPELKEKIDQALTELQPEIKKLQQKYGFPQAVPVVLDAKASWLNTTQQVAGGRAPAGVLKFADKPDQPKLSHARSDATDLRLNMVKVSDTNMEETKSMFNSRCSHCHGQNGASPQQERDLRKLKIRYADKWQEVAHTTITNGRPDMGMPTWGGTISDDDIKRIISFLQTIQK
;
A
#
# COMPACT_ATOMS: atom_id res chain seq x y z
N MET A 1 16.09 1.32 9.41
CA MET A 1 15.41 0.66 8.27
C MET A 1 16.20 -0.56 7.86
N PRO A 2 15.60 -1.78 7.75
CA PRO A 2 16.35 -3.01 7.51
C PRO A 2 16.78 -3.22 6.06
N PHE A 3 16.36 -2.40 5.11
CA PHE A 3 16.54 -2.66 3.68
C PHE A 3 17.71 -1.96 3.05
N SER A 4 17.82 -0.65 3.20
CA SER A 4 18.93 0.13 2.64
C SER A 4 19.11 1.46 3.38
N LYS A 5 20.36 1.84 3.63
CA LYS A 5 20.78 3.13 4.19
C LYS A 5 21.96 3.67 3.39
N SER A 6 22.00 4.96 3.16
CA SER A 6 23.13 5.64 2.52
C SER A 6 24.30 5.87 3.47
N GLU A 7 24.05 5.87 4.79
CA GLU A 7 25.04 6.17 5.81
C GLU A 7 24.94 5.20 7.00
N GLY A 8 26.03 4.97 7.68
CA GLY A 8 26.14 4.14 8.89
C GLY A 8 26.73 2.76 8.62
N SER A 9 27.05 2.03 9.72
CA SER A 9 27.66 0.70 9.68
C SER A 9 26.70 -0.39 9.18
N ASP A 10 25.40 -0.24 9.46
CA ASP A 10 24.36 -1.18 9.01
C ASP A 10 23.76 -0.71 7.70
N LYS A 11 24.31 -1.20 6.61
CA LYS A 11 23.95 -0.81 5.25
C LYS A 11 22.52 -1.22 4.86
N GLY A 12 22.00 -2.30 5.47
CA GLY A 12 20.71 -2.89 5.15
C GLY A 12 20.80 -4.07 4.18
N LEU A 13 19.78 -4.94 4.21
CA LEU A 13 19.76 -6.23 3.51
C LEU A 13 20.03 -6.09 2.01
N TYR A 14 19.37 -5.14 1.33
CA TYR A 14 19.51 -5.02 -0.13
C TYR A 14 20.90 -4.54 -0.54
N ILE A 15 21.52 -3.69 0.25
CA ILE A 15 22.88 -3.22 -0.03
C ILE A 15 23.89 -4.34 0.17
N GLU A 16 23.83 -5.07 1.28
CA GLU A 16 24.72 -6.20 1.53
C GLU A 16 24.53 -7.32 0.50
N LEU A 17 23.29 -7.60 0.10
CA LEU A 17 23.00 -8.57 -0.95
C LEU A 17 23.57 -8.12 -2.30
N ALA A 18 23.40 -6.86 -2.68
CA ALA A 18 23.94 -6.32 -3.92
C ALA A 18 25.50 -6.45 -3.95
N GLU A 19 26.16 -6.18 -2.82
CA GLU A 19 27.61 -6.36 -2.69
C GLU A 19 28.01 -7.82 -2.84
N MET A 20 27.26 -8.78 -2.26
CA MET A 20 27.50 -10.22 -2.42
C MET A 20 27.32 -10.65 -3.86
N VAL A 21 26.27 -10.18 -4.53
CA VAL A 21 26.03 -10.43 -5.96
C VAL A 21 27.16 -9.85 -6.80
N GLY A 22 27.54 -8.59 -6.59
CA GLY A 22 28.65 -7.95 -7.29
C GLY A 22 29.96 -8.75 -7.15
N LYS A 23 30.26 -9.21 -5.94
CA LYS A 23 31.44 -10.07 -5.67
C LYS A 23 31.37 -11.38 -6.46
N ARG A 24 30.20 -12.02 -6.56
CA ARG A 24 30.01 -13.25 -7.36
C ARG A 24 30.18 -12.99 -8.86
N LEU A 25 29.78 -11.81 -9.33
CA LEU A 25 29.95 -11.41 -10.72
C LEU A 25 31.36 -10.85 -11.03
N GLY A 26 32.21 -10.70 -10.04
CA GLY A 26 33.57 -10.12 -10.20
C GLY A 26 33.56 -8.63 -10.51
N THR A 27 32.53 -7.89 -10.07
CA THR A 27 32.38 -6.45 -10.33
C THR A 27 32.11 -5.67 -9.04
N SER A 28 32.46 -4.39 -9.03
CA SER A 28 32.07 -3.44 -7.98
C SER A 28 30.63 -3.00 -8.15
N VAL A 29 30.00 -2.59 -7.06
CA VAL A 29 28.65 -2.05 -7.05
C VAL A 29 28.68 -0.56 -6.75
N GLU A 30 28.07 0.23 -7.62
CA GLU A 30 27.86 1.67 -7.41
C GLU A 30 26.39 1.90 -7.07
N TYR A 31 26.12 2.84 -6.18
CA TYR A 31 24.78 3.12 -5.68
C TYR A 31 24.29 4.48 -6.15
N VAL A 32 23.06 4.49 -6.67
CA VAL A 32 22.34 5.73 -6.97
C VAL A 32 21.17 5.86 -6.01
N TRP A 33 21.10 6.96 -5.28
CA TRP A 33 20.11 7.21 -4.25
C TRP A 33 19.02 8.17 -4.75
N TRP A 34 17.76 7.73 -4.62
CA TRP A 34 16.60 8.51 -5.02
C TRP A 34 15.70 8.79 -3.82
N LEU A 35 15.37 10.05 -3.62
CA LEU A 35 14.29 10.40 -2.71
C LEU A 35 12.96 10.22 -3.44
N SER A 36 12.22 9.15 -3.14
CA SER A 36 10.93 8.87 -3.75
C SER A 36 9.97 8.22 -2.77
N HIS A 37 8.78 8.80 -2.65
CA HIS A 37 7.67 8.23 -1.88
C HIS A 37 6.81 7.26 -2.72
N ASN A 38 7.10 7.10 -4.01
CA ASN A 38 6.37 6.23 -4.92
C ASN A 38 7.32 5.18 -5.51
N GLN A 39 7.10 3.92 -5.13
CA GLN A 39 7.95 2.80 -5.54
C GLN A 39 8.01 2.62 -7.07
N ARG A 40 6.88 2.71 -7.78
CA ARG A 40 6.86 2.57 -9.24
C ARG A 40 7.69 3.65 -9.94
N ARG A 41 7.65 4.87 -9.41
CA ARG A 41 8.47 5.99 -9.92
C ARG A 41 9.94 5.77 -9.59
N ALA A 42 10.26 5.30 -8.38
CA ALA A 42 11.63 4.97 -7.97
C ALA A 42 12.22 3.91 -8.90
N VAL A 43 11.53 2.79 -9.12
CA VAL A 43 12.00 1.71 -10.00
C VAL A 43 12.22 2.21 -11.42
N ARG A 44 11.28 2.98 -11.98
CA ARG A 44 11.43 3.53 -13.33
C ARG A 44 12.66 4.44 -13.46
N ASN A 45 12.83 5.38 -12.52
CA ASN A 45 14.00 6.26 -12.52
C ASN A 45 15.31 5.49 -12.37
N THR A 46 15.29 4.41 -11.56
CA THR A 46 16.43 3.51 -11.40
C THR A 46 16.77 2.81 -12.71
N MET A 47 15.77 2.30 -13.44
CA MET A 47 16.00 1.60 -14.71
C MET A 47 16.49 2.53 -15.83
N ASP A 48 16.26 3.83 -15.73
CA ASP A 48 16.79 4.84 -16.65
C ASP A 48 18.29 5.13 -16.40
N SER A 49 18.83 4.81 -15.22
CA SER A 49 20.18 5.21 -14.78
C SER A 49 21.03 4.07 -14.23
N CYS A 50 20.44 2.93 -13.88
CA CYS A 50 21.09 1.79 -13.24
C CYS A 50 20.75 0.48 -13.95
N ASP A 51 21.57 -0.53 -13.71
CA ASP A 51 21.41 -1.86 -14.29
C ASP A 51 20.44 -2.75 -13.52
N ALA A 52 20.31 -2.54 -12.21
CA ALA A 52 19.50 -3.39 -11.33
C ALA A 52 18.85 -2.61 -10.18
N TYR A 53 17.68 -3.12 -9.68
CA TYR A 53 16.98 -2.63 -8.51
C TYR A 53 16.50 -3.80 -7.63
N PHE A 54 17.00 -3.90 -6.40
CA PHE A 54 16.90 -5.06 -5.51
C PHE A 54 15.63 -5.11 -4.64
N ALA A 55 14.56 -4.44 -5.00
CA ALA A 55 13.34 -4.36 -4.18
C ALA A 55 12.05 -4.44 -5.01
N LEU A 56 12.07 -5.19 -6.12
CA LEU A 56 10.91 -5.31 -7.00
C LEU A 56 9.91 -6.31 -6.43
N PRO A 57 8.62 -5.95 -6.25
CA PRO A 57 7.58 -6.94 -5.99
C PRO A 57 7.51 -7.99 -7.10
N ALA A 58 7.52 -9.28 -6.71
CA ALA A 58 7.53 -10.39 -7.66
C ALA A 58 6.13 -10.83 -8.11
N THR A 59 5.12 -9.96 -8.00
CA THR A 59 3.75 -10.23 -8.47
C THR A 59 3.64 -10.11 -9.98
N ALA A 60 2.83 -10.95 -10.62
CA ALA A 60 2.73 -11.02 -12.09
C ALA A 60 2.29 -9.71 -12.75
N ASP A 61 1.43 -8.96 -12.07
CA ASP A 61 0.84 -7.69 -12.48
C ASP A 61 1.75 -6.48 -12.23
N TYR A 62 2.82 -6.64 -11.45
CA TYR A 62 3.77 -5.57 -11.23
C TYR A 62 4.80 -5.50 -12.36
N LYS A 63 4.41 -4.89 -13.48
CA LYS A 63 5.28 -4.71 -14.64
C LYS A 63 5.96 -3.34 -14.59
N VAL A 64 7.24 -3.31 -14.91
CA VAL A 64 8.03 -2.08 -15.04
C VAL A 64 8.54 -1.97 -16.48
N ARG A 65 8.30 -0.82 -17.11
CA ARG A 65 8.80 -0.56 -18.46
C ARG A 65 10.33 -0.53 -18.45
N GLY A 66 10.95 -1.20 -19.40
CA GLY A 66 12.40 -1.22 -19.52
C GLY A 66 13.13 -2.21 -18.62
N ALA A 67 12.42 -2.96 -17.76
CA ALA A 67 13.00 -3.96 -16.88
C ALA A 67 12.46 -5.36 -17.14
N GLU A 68 13.29 -6.35 -16.86
CA GLU A 68 12.93 -7.75 -16.66
C GLU A 68 13.11 -8.11 -15.18
N ARG A 69 12.46 -9.16 -14.76
CA ARG A 69 12.46 -9.60 -13.37
C ARG A 69 13.23 -10.90 -13.24
N THR A 70 14.09 -11.01 -12.22
CA THR A 70 14.70 -12.30 -11.81
C THR A 70 13.63 -13.21 -11.20
N HIS A 71 13.99 -14.44 -10.83
CA HIS A 71 13.19 -15.21 -9.88
C HIS A 71 13.11 -14.49 -8.53
N ALA A 72 12.09 -14.80 -7.74
CA ALA A 72 11.96 -14.26 -6.40
C ALA A 72 13.03 -14.85 -5.47
N PHE A 73 13.66 -13.99 -4.67
CA PHE A 73 14.74 -14.41 -3.77
C PHE A 73 14.41 -14.22 -2.28
N LEU A 74 13.32 -13.51 -1.97
CA LEU A 74 12.97 -13.14 -0.61
C LEU A 74 11.46 -13.17 -0.43
N ASP A 75 10.97 -13.93 0.55
CA ASP A 75 9.59 -13.85 1.03
C ASP A 75 9.46 -12.75 2.06
N VAL A 76 8.41 -11.94 1.95
CA VAL A 76 8.12 -10.82 2.84
C VAL A 76 6.63 -10.75 3.12
N GLY A 77 6.25 -10.15 4.24
CA GLY A 77 4.84 -10.02 4.59
C GLY A 77 4.64 -9.22 5.84
N TYR A 78 3.38 -9.01 6.16
CA TYR A 78 2.98 -8.46 7.44
C TYR A 78 3.19 -9.48 8.57
N ALA A 79 3.25 -8.97 9.79
CA ALA A 79 3.35 -9.79 10.99
C ALA A 79 2.52 -9.16 12.12
N ILE A 80 1.98 -10.01 12.98
CA ILE A 80 1.38 -9.57 14.23
C ILE A 80 2.48 -9.40 15.25
N VAL A 81 2.47 -8.24 15.90
CA VAL A 81 3.34 -7.84 17.00
C VAL A 81 2.49 -7.82 18.27
N GLY A 82 2.91 -8.55 19.28
CA GLY A 82 2.16 -8.61 20.53
C GLY A 82 2.95 -9.26 21.67
N PRO A 83 2.35 -9.44 22.86
CA PRO A 83 3.01 -10.08 23.99
C PRO A 83 3.33 -11.56 23.68
N ALA A 84 4.37 -12.10 24.30
CA ALA A 84 4.81 -13.49 24.09
C ALA A 84 3.72 -14.53 24.37
N SER A 85 2.81 -14.20 25.28
CA SER A 85 1.67 -15.04 25.66
C SER A 85 0.57 -15.13 24.60
N PHE A 86 0.53 -14.17 23.64
CA PHE A 86 -0.50 -14.17 22.63
C PHE A 86 -0.27 -15.31 21.61
N LYS A 87 -1.30 -16.10 21.41
CA LYS A 87 -1.35 -17.15 20.38
C LYS A 87 -2.26 -16.66 19.26
N LEU A 88 -1.79 -16.83 18.04
CA LEU A 88 -2.51 -16.53 16.82
C LEU A 88 -2.66 -17.82 16.05
N ASP A 89 -3.89 -18.27 15.84
CA ASP A 89 -4.22 -19.41 15.00
C ASP A 89 -5.07 -18.99 13.79
N ALA A 90 -5.89 -17.94 13.95
CA ALA A 90 -6.78 -17.43 12.90
C ALA A 90 -7.03 -15.92 13.03
N LEU A 91 -7.66 -15.33 12.01
CA LEU A 91 -8.09 -13.93 12.03
C LEU A 91 -9.04 -13.63 13.21
N ASP A 92 -9.89 -14.60 13.55
CA ASP A 92 -10.89 -14.46 14.62
C ASP A 92 -10.27 -14.21 16.02
N ASP A 93 -9.00 -14.57 16.24
CA ASP A 93 -8.28 -14.29 17.49
C ASP A 93 -8.03 -12.80 17.72
N LEU A 94 -8.20 -11.97 16.70
CA LEU A 94 -8.08 -10.52 16.78
C LEU A 94 -9.41 -9.83 17.14
N LYS A 95 -10.54 -10.54 17.17
CA LYS A 95 -11.84 -9.95 17.48
C LYS A 95 -11.88 -9.40 18.90
N GLY A 96 -12.49 -8.23 19.05
CA GLY A 96 -12.59 -7.52 20.31
C GLY A 96 -11.26 -6.98 20.86
N LYS A 97 -10.16 -7.10 20.10
CA LYS A 97 -8.86 -6.55 20.48
C LYS A 97 -8.59 -5.24 19.77
N ARG A 98 -7.96 -4.33 20.51
CA ARG A 98 -7.46 -3.07 19.94
C ARG A 98 -6.18 -3.37 19.18
N VAL A 99 -6.29 -3.36 17.85
CA VAL A 99 -5.18 -3.71 16.95
C VAL A 99 -4.62 -2.47 16.27
N GLY A 100 -3.36 -2.14 16.54
CA GLY A 100 -2.64 -1.05 15.85
C GLY A 100 -2.28 -1.42 14.43
N VAL A 101 -2.59 -0.53 13.47
CA VAL A 101 -2.29 -0.71 12.04
C VAL A 101 -1.84 0.60 11.43
N LEU A 102 -1.06 0.52 10.35
CA LEU A 102 -0.74 1.72 9.57
C LEU A 102 -1.90 2.09 8.67
N HIS A 103 -2.25 3.36 8.67
CA HIS A 103 -3.35 3.89 7.86
C HIS A 103 -3.14 3.58 6.38
N GLY A 104 -4.20 3.08 5.71
CA GLY A 104 -4.18 2.71 4.29
C GLY A 104 -3.39 1.45 3.95
N SER A 105 -2.84 0.74 4.95
CA SER A 105 -2.16 -0.54 4.72
C SER A 105 -3.16 -1.68 4.46
N PRO A 106 -2.74 -2.77 3.79
CA PRO A 106 -3.57 -3.97 3.64
C PRO A 106 -4.18 -4.49 4.95
N PRO A 107 -3.47 -4.57 6.09
CA PRO A 107 -4.09 -4.91 7.37
C PRO A 107 -5.18 -3.95 7.82
N HIS A 108 -5.02 -2.64 7.58
CA HIS A 108 -6.07 -1.67 7.87
C HIS A 108 -7.33 -1.94 7.06
N VAL A 109 -7.17 -2.19 5.75
CA VAL A 109 -8.29 -2.52 4.86
C VAL A 109 -8.96 -3.82 5.30
N LEU A 110 -8.17 -4.87 5.58
CA LEU A 110 -8.68 -6.17 6.02
C LEU A 110 -9.54 -6.04 7.28
N LEU A 111 -9.01 -5.44 8.35
CA LEU A 111 -9.75 -5.33 9.62
C LEU A 111 -10.94 -4.37 9.53
N SER A 112 -10.88 -3.34 8.68
CA SER A 112 -11.99 -2.40 8.51
C SER A 112 -13.12 -2.94 7.63
N SER A 113 -12.84 -3.96 6.81
CA SER A 113 -13.86 -4.61 5.96
C SER A 113 -14.66 -5.70 6.67
N GLU A 114 -14.21 -6.15 7.82
CA GLU A 114 -14.80 -7.22 8.59
C GLU A 114 -15.44 -6.70 9.90
N THR A 115 -16.51 -7.33 10.36
CA THR A 115 -17.18 -6.94 11.62
C THR A 115 -16.51 -7.55 12.85
N GLY A 116 -16.49 -6.81 13.94
CA GLY A 116 -15.96 -7.28 15.22
C GLY A 116 -14.47 -7.01 15.44
N TYR A 117 -13.85 -6.24 14.56
CA TYR A 117 -12.46 -5.78 14.71
C TYR A 117 -12.41 -4.29 15.01
N GLU A 118 -11.44 -3.88 15.83
CA GLU A 118 -11.23 -2.50 16.25
C GLU A 118 -9.83 -2.00 15.84
N PRO A 119 -9.58 -1.73 14.55
CA PRO A 119 -8.29 -1.20 14.13
C PRO A 119 -8.07 0.21 14.66
N ARG A 120 -6.90 0.44 15.29
CA ARG A 120 -6.39 1.75 15.69
C ARG A 120 -5.37 2.19 14.65
N ASN A 121 -5.63 3.32 14.00
CA ASN A 121 -4.86 3.78 12.85
C ASN A 121 -3.75 4.74 13.27
N TYR A 122 -2.53 4.44 12.83
CA TYR A 122 -1.34 5.24 13.04
C TYR A 122 -0.70 5.63 11.71
N ARG A 123 0.14 6.65 11.71
CA ARG A 123 0.83 7.13 10.51
C ARG A 123 2.23 6.57 10.36
N ALA A 124 2.89 6.28 11.47
CA ALA A 124 4.23 5.72 11.50
C ALA A 124 4.29 4.45 12.34
N GLN A 125 5.25 3.59 12.04
CA GLN A 125 5.42 2.33 12.77
C GLN A 125 5.88 2.59 14.21
N GLU A 126 6.67 3.60 14.43
CA GLU A 126 7.18 4.03 15.72
C GLU A 126 6.02 4.39 16.67
N ASP A 127 4.99 5.05 16.17
CA ASP A 127 3.78 5.41 16.93
C ASP A 127 3.04 4.14 17.39
N VAL A 128 3.00 3.10 16.54
CA VAL A 128 2.36 1.82 16.89
C VAL A 128 3.14 1.11 18.00
N PHE A 129 4.47 1.10 17.96
CA PHE A 129 5.27 0.52 19.04
C PHE A 129 5.13 1.31 20.33
N ALA A 130 5.03 2.63 20.27
CA ALA A 130 4.74 3.46 21.44
C ALA A 130 3.37 3.13 22.04
N ALA A 131 2.34 3.00 21.22
CA ALA A 131 1.00 2.61 21.64
C ALA A 131 0.93 1.19 22.24
N LEU A 132 1.68 0.23 21.69
CA LEU A 132 1.85 -1.11 22.28
C LEU A 132 2.51 -1.03 23.66
N ALA A 133 3.57 -0.24 23.79
CA ALA A 133 4.29 -0.08 25.06
C ALA A 133 3.42 0.61 26.14
N ALA A 134 2.57 1.56 25.73
CA ALA A 134 1.63 2.26 26.60
C ALA A 134 0.36 1.44 26.92
N GLY A 135 0.12 0.30 26.25
CA GLY A 135 -1.10 -0.49 26.41
C GLY A 135 -2.34 0.14 25.76
N GLU A 136 -2.16 1.14 24.90
CA GLU A 136 -3.25 1.73 24.12
C GLU A 136 -3.82 0.74 23.11
N VAL A 137 -2.93 -0.09 22.51
CA VAL A 137 -3.29 -1.24 21.71
C VAL A 137 -2.72 -2.52 22.32
N GLU A 138 -3.40 -3.63 22.12
CA GLU A 138 -2.99 -4.94 22.64
C GLU A 138 -2.09 -5.68 21.65
N LEU A 139 -2.31 -5.45 20.38
CA LEU A 139 -1.62 -6.08 19.24
C LEU A 139 -1.38 -5.03 18.17
N ALA A 140 -0.47 -5.35 17.25
CA ALA A 140 -0.31 -4.58 16.03
C ALA A 140 -0.13 -5.49 14.82
N ILE A 141 -0.51 -5.03 13.61
CA ILE A 141 -0.16 -5.69 12.36
C ILE A 141 0.71 -4.72 11.56
N LEU A 142 1.98 -5.07 11.44
CA LEU A 142 3.00 -4.23 10.83
C LEU A 142 3.75 -4.99 9.74
N TRP A 143 4.47 -4.27 8.89
CA TRP A 143 5.36 -4.89 7.92
C TRP A 143 6.44 -5.70 8.64
N GLY A 144 6.42 -7.02 8.48
CA GLY A 144 7.21 -7.96 9.27
C GLY A 144 8.70 -7.66 9.33
N PRO A 145 9.38 -7.42 8.18
CA PRO A 145 10.79 -7.06 8.17
C PRO A 145 11.12 -5.82 9.01
N SER A 146 10.33 -4.75 8.87
CA SER A 146 10.55 -3.51 9.62
C SER A 146 10.20 -3.69 11.10
N ALA A 147 9.12 -4.41 11.41
CA ALA A 147 8.71 -4.69 12.77
C ALA A 147 9.75 -5.55 13.51
N GLY A 148 10.27 -6.59 12.85
CA GLY A 148 11.31 -7.42 13.42
C GLY A 148 12.62 -6.68 13.67
N PHE A 149 13.01 -5.82 12.72
CA PHE A 149 14.19 -4.97 12.89
C PHE A 149 14.04 -4.00 14.07
N GLU A 150 12.93 -3.30 14.17
CA GLU A 150 12.62 -2.39 15.26
C GLU A 150 12.60 -3.13 16.60
N ASN A 151 11.93 -4.29 16.65
CA ASN A 151 11.88 -5.12 17.85
C ASN A 151 13.27 -5.55 18.31
N LYS A 152 14.16 -5.90 17.37
CA LYS A 152 15.54 -6.29 17.65
C LYS A 152 16.43 -5.13 18.11
N THR A 153 16.32 -3.97 17.45
CA THR A 153 17.28 -2.87 17.62
C THR A 153 16.87 -1.86 18.69
N THR A 154 15.57 -1.67 18.89
CA THR A 154 15.03 -0.60 19.75
C THR A 154 14.20 -1.16 20.91
N GLN A 155 13.55 -2.32 20.72
CA GLN A 155 12.63 -2.89 21.70
C GLN A 155 13.22 -4.07 22.48
N ASN A 156 14.53 -4.35 22.36
CA ASN A 156 15.22 -5.45 23.04
C ASN A 156 14.54 -6.83 22.89
N ASN A 157 13.92 -7.11 21.75
CA ASN A 157 13.14 -8.31 21.46
C ASN A 157 11.98 -8.54 22.46
N ARG A 158 11.39 -7.47 22.99
CA ARG A 158 10.30 -7.53 23.96
C ARG A 158 9.05 -8.22 23.40
N TRP A 159 8.79 -8.04 22.10
CA TRP A 159 7.57 -8.47 21.45
C TRP A 159 7.75 -9.77 20.68
N LYS A 160 6.70 -10.58 20.68
CA LYS A 160 6.59 -11.70 19.74
C LYS A 160 6.16 -11.18 18.37
N ILE A 161 6.87 -11.57 17.34
CA ILE A 161 6.58 -11.23 15.94
C ILE A 161 6.12 -12.50 15.24
N THR A 162 4.83 -12.58 14.90
CA THR A 162 4.23 -13.74 14.23
C THR A 162 3.89 -13.35 12.78
N PRO A 163 4.60 -13.89 11.78
CA PRO A 163 4.29 -13.61 10.37
C PRO A 163 2.88 -14.05 10.03
N VAL A 164 2.25 -13.31 9.11
CA VAL A 164 0.92 -13.66 8.60
C VAL A 164 0.93 -13.72 7.08
N ALA A 165 0.03 -14.52 6.53
CA ALA A 165 -0.21 -14.65 5.10
C ALA A 165 -1.69 -14.45 4.80
N GLY A 166 -2.00 -14.07 3.58
CA GLY A 166 -3.37 -13.83 3.09
C GLY A 166 -3.36 -12.83 1.97
N GLN A 167 -4.52 -12.50 1.45
CA GLN A 167 -4.64 -11.58 0.32
C GLN A 167 -4.04 -10.20 0.66
N GLY A 168 -2.96 -9.82 -0.02
CA GLY A 168 -2.25 -8.56 0.18
C GLY A 168 -1.38 -8.49 1.44
N LEU A 169 -1.34 -9.55 2.26
CA LEU A 169 -0.56 -9.56 3.50
C LEU A 169 0.86 -10.07 3.33
N ASN A 170 1.12 -10.82 2.28
CA ASN A 170 2.46 -11.36 1.98
C ASN A 170 2.75 -11.29 0.49
N GLY A 171 4.01 -11.43 0.15
CA GLY A 171 4.49 -11.40 -1.22
C GLY A 171 5.95 -11.78 -1.30
N GLN A 172 6.49 -11.66 -2.49
CA GLN A 172 7.88 -12.00 -2.78
C GLN A 172 8.59 -10.81 -3.39
N ILE A 173 9.90 -10.77 -3.23
CA ILE A 173 10.78 -9.75 -3.79
C ILE A 173 11.72 -10.38 -4.80
N ALA A 174 11.91 -9.70 -5.91
CA ALA A 174 12.85 -10.02 -6.98
C ALA A 174 13.76 -8.81 -7.26
N VAL A 175 14.71 -9.01 -8.18
CA VAL A 175 15.51 -7.91 -8.72
C VAL A 175 14.93 -7.51 -10.08
N ALA A 176 14.73 -6.21 -10.31
CA ALA A 176 14.52 -5.68 -11.64
C ALA A 176 15.88 -5.47 -12.30
N VAL A 177 16.03 -5.95 -13.53
CA VAL A 177 17.26 -5.79 -14.34
C VAL A 177 16.89 -5.14 -15.65
N SER A 178 17.73 -4.25 -16.15
CA SER A 178 17.51 -3.58 -17.44
C SER A 178 17.32 -4.58 -18.57
N LYS A 179 16.28 -4.42 -19.39
CA LYS A 179 16.01 -5.25 -20.57
C LYS A 179 17.13 -5.25 -21.58
N ASN A 180 17.97 -4.20 -21.56
CA ASN A 180 19.10 -4.09 -22.46
C ASN A 180 20.29 -4.96 -22.01
N LYS A 181 20.19 -5.66 -20.87
CA LYS A 181 21.24 -6.50 -20.28
C LYS A 181 20.72 -7.89 -19.89
N PRO A 182 20.23 -8.70 -20.83
CA PRO A 182 19.65 -10.02 -20.52
C PRO A 182 20.66 -10.95 -19.85
N GLU A 183 21.94 -10.93 -20.30
CA GLU A 183 23.00 -11.73 -19.68
C GLU A 183 23.24 -11.38 -18.21
N LEU A 184 23.09 -10.10 -17.85
CA LEU A 184 23.20 -9.67 -16.45
C LEU A 184 22.08 -10.26 -15.61
N LYS A 185 20.85 -10.32 -16.15
CA LYS A 185 19.72 -10.94 -15.47
C LYS A 185 20.01 -12.42 -15.15
N GLU A 186 20.48 -13.20 -16.11
CA GLU A 186 20.82 -14.61 -15.92
C GLU A 186 21.92 -14.79 -14.86
N LYS A 187 22.96 -13.98 -14.90
CA LYS A 187 24.04 -14.00 -13.91
C LYS A 187 23.53 -13.64 -12.51
N ILE A 188 22.64 -12.66 -12.38
CA ILE A 188 22.03 -12.30 -11.10
C ILE A 188 21.13 -13.45 -10.62
N ASP A 189 20.33 -14.06 -11.48
CA ASP A 189 19.47 -15.20 -11.13
C ASP A 189 20.31 -16.37 -10.57
N GLN A 190 21.41 -16.69 -11.21
CA GLN A 190 22.33 -17.73 -10.74
C GLN A 190 22.94 -17.33 -9.37
N ALA A 191 23.43 -16.09 -9.25
CA ALA A 191 24.04 -15.62 -8.00
C ALA A 191 23.03 -15.64 -6.84
N LEU A 192 21.77 -15.24 -7.07
CA LEU A 192 20.71 -15.28 -6.06
C LEU A 192 20.39 -16.70 -5.61
N THR A 193 20.42 -17.67 -6.52
CA THR A 193 20.24 -19.09 -6.19
C THR A 193 21.37 -19.60 -5.29
N GLU A 194 22.60 -19.29 -5.64
CA GLU A 194 23.78 -19.69 -4.86
C GLU A 194 23.87 -19.00 -3.49
N LEU A 195 23.37 -17.77 -3.38
CA LEU A 195 23.41 -16.96 -2.18
C LEU A 195 22.22 -17.18 -1.22
N GLN A 196 21.34 -18.16 -1.47
CA GLN A 196 20.19 -18.41 -0.59
C GLN A 196 20.57 -18.61 0.89
N PRO A 197 21.65 -19.35 1.24
CA PRO A 197 22.08 -19.48 2.64
C PRO A 197 22.49 -18.15 3.27
N GLU A 198 23.16 -17.28 2.50
CA GLU A 198 23.60 -15.97 2.92
C GLU A 198 22.41 -14.99 3.06
N ILE A 199 21.45 -15.06 2.13
CA ILE A 199 20.20 -14.29 2.22
C ILE A 199 19.46 -14.63 3.51
N LYS A 200 19.39 -15.91 3.88
CA LYS A 200 18.77 -16.32 5.15
C LYS A 200 19.51 -15.78 6.37
N LYS A 201 20.85 -15.74 6.34
CA LYS A 201 21.65 -15.10 7.40
C LYS A 201 21.37 -13.59 7.48
N LEU A 202 21.25 -12.90 6.33
CA LEU A 202 20.90 -11.49 6.30
C LEU A 202 19.49 -11.23 6.88
N GLN A 203 18.50 -12.08 6.55
CA GLN A 203 17.17 -11.98 7.16
C GLN A 203 17.25 -12.06 8.70
N GLN A 204 18.02 -13.02 9.24
CA GLN A 204 18.23 -13.18 10.67
C GLN A 204 18.99 -11.98 11.28
N LYS A 205 20.05 -11.50 10.58
CA LYS A 205 20.81 -10.31 10.98
C LYS A 205 19.88 -9.11 11.13
N TYR A 206 18.98 -8.89 10.20
CA TYR A 206 18.06 -7.75 10.17
C TYR A 206 16.72 -8.01 10.88
N GLY A 207 16.60 -9.12 11.62
CA GLY A 207 15.43 -9.41 12.48
C GLY A 207 14.16 -9.78 11.72
N PHE A 208 14.26 -10.24 10.48
CA PHE A 208 13.09 -10.70 9.72
C PHE A 208 12.43 -11.89 10.43
N PRO A 209 11.10 -11.91 10.52
CA PRO A 209 10.39 -13.04 11.09
C PRO A 209 10.72 -14.34 10.36
N GLN A 210 11.03 -15.41 11.10
CA GLN A 210 11.45 -16.69 10.52
C GLN A 210 10.41 -17.81 10.71
N ALA A 211 9.35 -17.57 11.50
CA ALA A 211 8.29 -18.56 11.73
C ALA A 211 7.46 -18.77 10.45
N VAL A 212 6.78 -19.92 10.40
CA VAL A 212 5.78 -20.17 9.36
C VAL A 212 4.63 -19.17 9.51
N PRO A 213 4.22 -18.49 8.44
CA PRO A 213 3.13 -17.53 8.51
C PRO A 213 1.80 -18.19 8.89
N VAL A 214 1.03 -17.53 9.74
CA VAL A 214 -0.36 -17.89 10.03
C VAL A 214 -1.24 -17.30 8.94
N VAL A 215 -2.10 -18.13 8.35
CA VAL A 215 -3.01 -17.70 7.28
C VAL A 215 -4.19 -16.97 7.88
N LEU A 216 -4.37 -15.70 7.50
CA LEU A 216 -5.50 -14.88 7.89
C LEU A 216 -6.49 -14.79 6.72
N ASP A 217 -7.38 -15.77 6.64
CA ASP A 217 -8.44 -15.75 5.64
C ASP A 217 -9.59 -14.88 6.13
N ALA A 218 -9.90 -13.84 5.37
CA ALA A 218 -11.15 -13.11 5.53
C ALA A 218 -12.32 -14.06 5.16
N LYS A 219 -13.28 -14.23 6.06
CA LYS A 219 -14.52 -14.98 5.78
C LYS A 219 -15.47 -14.22 4.85
N ALA A 220 -14.96 -13.31 4.05
CA ALA A 220 -15.76 -12.50 3.15
C ALA A 220 -16.43 -13.40 2.10
N SER A 221 -17.74 -13.54 2.20
CA SER A 221 -18.61 -14.36 1.34
C SER A 221 -18.55 -13.98 -0.14
N TRP A 222 -17.92 -12.88 -0.50
CA TRP A 222 -17.76 -12.40 -1.88
C TRP A 222 -16.47 -12.92 -2.56
N LEU A 223 -15.48 -13.47 -1.80
CA LEU A 223 -14.25 -14.05 -2.35
C LEU A 223 -14.42 -15.53 -2.75
N ASN A 224 -15.46 -16.22 -2.29
CA ASN A 224 -15.66 -17.64 -2.56
C ASN A 224 -16.19 -17.96 -3.98
N THR A 225 -16.41 -16.97 -4.83
CA THR A 225 -16.91 -17.22 -6.19
C THR A 225 -15.80 -17.50 -7.21
N THR A 226 -14.51 -17.31 -6.85
CA THR A 226 -13.39 -17.44 -7.81
C THR A 226 -12.44 -18.60 -7.51
N GLN A 227 -12.58 -19.33 -6.39
CA GLN A 227 -11.67 -20.42 -6.02
C GLN A 227 -12.22 -21.84 -6.15
N GLN A 228 -13.41 -22.05 -6.68
CA GLN A 228 -13.94 -23.40 -6.93
C GLN A 228 -13.70 -23.95 -8.36
N VAL A 229 -12.71 -23.43 -9.08
CA VAL A 229 -12.32 -23.97 -10.38
C VAL A 229 -10.83 -24.34 -10.42
N ALA A 230 -10.38 -25.16 -9.49
CA ALA A 230 -9.11 -25.84 -9.57
C ALA A 230 -9.28 -27.34 -9.27
N GLY A 231 -9.89 -28.07 -10.20
CA GLY A 231 -10.08 -29.51 -10.06
C GLY A 231 -10.90 -30.17 -11.16
N GLY A 232 -11.15 -29.49 -12.26
CA GLY A 232 -11.86 -30.08 -13.40
C GLY A 232 -11.24 -29.61 -14.72
N ARG A 233 -10.88 -30.57 -15.57
CA ARG A 233 -10.46 -30.36 -16.95
C ARG A 233 -11.49 -29.46 -17.65
N ALA A 234 -11.13 -28.19 -17.92
CA ALA A 234 -11.98 -27.28 -18.66
C ALA A 234 -12.15 -27.77 -20.10
N PRO A 235 -13.37 -27.90 -20.64
CA PRO A 235 -13.55 -28.04 -22.08
C PRO A 235 -13.16 -26.70 -22.72
N ALA A 236 -12.42 -26.78 -23.83
CA ALA A 236 -12.07 -25.65 -24.65
C ALA A 236 -13.34 -24.99 -25.21
N GLY A 237 -13.82 -23.98 -24.54
CA GLY A 237 -14.91 -23.12 -24.96
C GLY A 237 -14.46 -21.67 -24.84
N VAL A 238 -14.27 -21.03 -25.99
CA VAL A 238 -14.02 -19.59 -26.10
C VAL A 238 -15.19 -18.86 -25.46
N LEU A 239 -14.97 -18.23 -24.30
CA LEU A 239 -15.90 -17.24 -23.75
C LEU A 239 -15.89 -16.03 -24.69
N LYS A 240 -16.86 -15.95 -25.58
CA LYS A 240 -17.23 -14.71 -26.25
C LYS A 240 -17.80 -13.80 -25.18
N PHE A 241 -17.12 -12.70 -24.91
CA PHE A 241 -17.72 -11.58 -24.19
C PHE A 241 -18.92 -11.13 -25.01
N ALA A 242 -20.12 -11.15 -24.40
CA ALA A 242 -21.29 -10.55 -24.98
C ALA A 242 -20.99 -9.09 -25.31
N ASP A 243 -21.37 -8.66 -26.51
CA ASP A 243 -21.23 -7.29 -26.97
C ASP A 243 -21.74 -6.32 -25.90
N LYS A 244 -20.95 -5.31 -25.61
CA LYS A 244 -21.39 -4.18 -24.77
C LYS A 244 -22.69 -3.66 -25.32
N PRO A 245 -23.75 -3.49 -24.50
CA PRO A 245 -24.92 -2.77 -24.93
C PRO A 245 -24.47 -1.36 -25.36
N ASP A 246 -24.94 -0.94 -26.53
CA ASP A 246 -24.66 0.39 -27.09
C ASP A 246 -24.82 1.47 -26.04
N GLN A 247 -23.76 2.19 -25.78
CA GLN A 247 -23.86 3.44 -25.01
C GLN A 247 -24.72 4.40 -25.85
N PRO A 248 -25.78 4.99 -25.31
CA PRO A 248 -26.54 5.97 -26.01
C PRO A 248 -25.66 7.15 -26.35
N LYS A 249 -25.52 7.45 -27.65
CA LYS A 249 -24.94 8.66 -28.16
C LYS A 249 -25.66 9.84 -27.49
N LEU A 250 -24.94 10.63 -26.70
CA LEU A 250 -25.41 11.90 -26.18
C LEU A 250 -25.74 12.82 -27.35
N SER A 251 -27.00 12.76 -27.79
CA SER A 251 -27.61 13.78 -28.63
C SER A 251 -27.72 15.04 -27.78
N HIS A 252 -27.26 16.15 -28.33
CA HIS A 252 -27.44 17.50 -27.78
C HIS A 252 -28.92 17.85 -27.80
N ALA A 253 -29.63 17.46 -26.76
CA ALA A 253 -30.95 17.99 -26.45
C ALA A 253 -30.75 19.11 -25.40
N ARG A 254 -30.91 20.33 -25.84
CA ARG A 254 -31.25 21.44 -24.94
C ARG A 254 -32.58 21.07 -24.28
N SER A 255 -32.56 20.88 -22.97
CA SER A 255 -33.78 20.97 -22.15
C SER A 255 -33.42 21.45 -20.76
N ASP A 256 -33.99 22.59 -20.47
CA ASP A 256 -34.39 23.13 -19.17
C ASP A 256 -33.45 22.91 -17.99
N ALA A 257 -32.77 24.02 -17.68
CA ALA A 257 -32.10 24.24 -16.43
C ALA A 257 -33.10 24.14 -15.25
N THR A 258 -33.36 22.91 -14.82
CA THR A 258 -33.95 22.69 -13.51
C THR A 258 -32.81 22.75 -12.51
N ASP A 259 -32.85 23.80 -11.75
CA ASP A 259 -31.97 24.27 -10.67
C ASP A 259 -31.61 23.12 -9.69
N LEU A 260 -30.59 22.32 -10.03
CA LEU A 260 -29.90 21.46 -9.09
C LEU A 260 -28.94 22.31 -8.24
N ARG A 261 -29.53 23.23 -7.48
CA ARG A 261 -28.86 23.78 -6.31
C ARG A 261 -28.66 22.61 -5.37
N LEU A 262 -27.42 22.09 -5.33
CA LEU A 262 -26.96 21.26 -4.24
C LEU A 262 -27.29 22.03 -2.95
N ASN A 263 -28.31 21.56 -2.20
CA ASN A 263 -28.60 22.09 -0.89
C ASN A 263 -27.37 21.90 -0.03
N MET A 264 -26.53 22.93 0.02
CA MET A 264 -25.34 22.97 0.85
C MET A 264 -25.79 22.88 2.30
N VAL A 265 -25.42 21.80 2.97
CA VAL A 265 -25.61 21.68 4.41
C VAL A 265 -24.78 22.81 5.05
N LYS A 266 -25.45 23.77 5.71
CA LYS A 266 -24.75 24.75 6.54
C LYS A 266 -24.13 23.98 7.70
N VAL A 267 -22.83 23.77 7.61
CA VAL A 267 -22.04 23.09 8.65
C VAL A 267 -21.80 24.11 9.77
N SER A 268 -22.28 23.82 10.98
CA SER A 268 -21.95 24.62 12.17
C SER A 268 -20.45 24.52 12.49
N ASP A 269 -19.90 25.45 13.26
CA ASP A 269 -18.45 25.50 13.57
C ASP A 269 -17.95 24.21 14.22
N THR A 270 -18.74 23.56 15.07
CA THR A 270 -18.41 22.25 15.68
C THR A 270 -18.31 21.14 14.65
N ASN A 271 -19.19 21.13 13.66
CA ASN A 271 -19.15 20.17 12.54
C ASN A 271 -18.01 20.44 11.55
N MET A 272 -17.48 21.67 11.51
CA MET A 272 -16.38 22.03 10.60
C MET A 272 -15.06 21.44 11.07
N GLU A 273 -14.75 21.42 12.36
CA GLU A 273 -13.54 20.80 12.90
C GLU A 273 -13.57 19.25 12.75
N GLU A 274 -14.74 18.63 12.95
CA GLU A 274 -14.94 17.21 12.67
C GLU A 274 -14.73 16.90 11.20
N THR A 275 -15.28 17.71 10.31
CA THR A 275 -15.13 17.56 8.85
C THR A 275 -13.69 17.74 8.41
N LYS A 276 -12.98 18.71 8.97
CA LYS A 276 -11.56 18.94 8.75
C LYS A 276 -10.72 17.77 9.25
N SER A 277 -11.05 17.22 10.41
CA SER A 277 -10.42 16.02 10.96
C SER A 277 -10.65 14.81 10.05
N MET A 278 -11.89 14.59 9.58
CA MET A 278 -12.25 13.55 8.63
C MET A 278 -11.49 13.70 7.29
N PHE A 279 -11.42 14.91 6.75
CA PHE A 279 -10.63 15.19 5.55
C PHE A 279 -9.14 14.88 5.79
N ASN A 280 -8.58 15.37 6.88
CA ASN A 280 -7.16 15.16 7.18
C ASN A 280 -6.81 13.70 7.46
N SER A 281 -7.71 12.92 8.03
CA SER A 281 -7.48 11.48 8.27
C SER A 281 -7.53 10.65 6.99
N ARG A 282 -8.36 11.02 6.00
CA ARG A 282 -8.63 10.20 4.81
C ARG A 282 -8.00 10.73 3.52
N CYS A 283 -7.89 12.04 3.37
CA CYS A 283 -7.54 12.69 2.10
C CYS A 283 -6.16 13.36 2.12
N SER A 284 -5.65 13.76 3.30
CA SER A 284 -4.42 14.55 3.41
C SER A 284 -3.17 13.81 2.94
N HIS A 285 -3.17 12.48 2.96
CA HIS A 285 -2.05 11.68 2.46
C HIS A 285 -1.66 12.04 1.01
N CYS A 286 -2.65 12.26 0.17
CA CYS A 286 -2.44 12.62 -1.24
C CYS A 286 -2.58 14.13 -1.47
N HIS A 287 -3.48 14.80 -0.75
CA HIS A 287 -3.84 16.19 -0.99
C HIS A 287 -3.18 17.19 -0.02
N GLY A 288 -2.37 16.68 0.93
CA GLY A 288 -1.72 17.50 1.95
C GLY A 288 -2.69 17.93 3.07
N GLN A 289 -2.12 18.34 4.20
CA GLN A 289 -2.89 18.86 5.33
C GLN A 289 -3.76 20.03 4.87
N ASN A 290 -5.05 19.98 5.22
CA ASN A 290 -6.03 20.99 4.83
C ASN A 290 -6.08 21.23 3.31
N GLY A 291 -5.84 20.21 2.48
CA GLY A 291 -5.87 20.31 1.03
C GLY A 291 -4.70 21.05 0.40
N ALA A 292 -3.66 21.36 1.17
CA ALA A 292 -2.47 22.09 0.73
C ALA A 292 -1.36 21.13 0.30
N SER A 293 -1.31 20.78 -0.98
CA SER A 293 -0.26 19.93 -1.55
C SER A 293 0.79 20.77 -2.29
N PRO A 294 2.09 20.43 -2.16
CA PRO A 294 3.14 21.04 -2.98
C PRO A 294 3.01 20.65 -4.47
N GLN A 295 2.32 19.56 -4.79
CA GLN A 295 2.01 19.18 -6.17
C GLN A 295 0.76 19.93 -6.63
N GLN A 296 0.91 20.72 -7.70
CA GLN A 296 -0.16 21.59 -8.18
C GLN A 296 -1.45 20.83 -8.53
N GLU A 297 -1.34 19.62 -9.09
CA GLU A 297 -2.47 18.77 -9.47
C GLU A 297 -3.27 18.28 -8.25
N ARG A 298 -2.61 18.15 -7.11
CA ARG A 298 -3.17 17.64 -5.85
C ARG A 298 -3.57 18.74 -4.86
N ASP A 299 -3.23 20.00 -5.16
CA ASP A 299 -3.60 21.15 -4.32
C ASP A 299 -5.09 21.48 -4.52
N LEU A 300 -5.90 21.12 -3.54
CA LEU A 300 -7.36 21.30 -3.59
C LEU A 300 -7.81 22.74 -3.29
N ARG A 301 -6.92 23.63 -2.87
CA ARG A 301 -7.22 25.05 -2.67
C ARG A 301 -7.41 25.82 -3.98
N LYS A 302 -7.13 25.19 -5.12
CA LYS A 302 -7.21 25.78 -6.47
C LYS A 302 -8.33 25.15 -7.33
N LEU A 303 -9.29 24.47 -6.71
CA LEU A 303 -10.38 23.83 -7.47
C LEU A 303 -11.25 24.85 -8.17
N LYS A 304 -11.57 25.99 -7.51
CA LYS A 304 -12.34 27.07 -8.10
C LYS A 304 -11.63 27.71 -9.30
N ILE A 305 -10.31 27.85 -9.24
CA ILE A 305 -9.49 28.35 -10.38
C ILE A 305 -9.53 27.37 -11.55
N ARG A 306 -9.51 26.05 -11.27
CA ARG A 306 -9.45 25.02 -12.32
C ARG A 306 -10.77 24.73 -12.99
N TYR A 307 -11.89 24.80 -12.24
CA TYR A 307 -13.19 24.33 -12.69
C TYR A 307 -14.29 25.38 -12.60
N ALA A 308 -13.92 26.64 -12.28
CA ALA A 308 -14.84 27.78 -12.12
C ALA A 308 -16.06 27.41 -11.24
N ASP A 309 -17.26 27.78 -11.65
CA ASP A 309 -18.49 27.54 -10.88
C ASP A 309 -18.90 26.06 -10.74
N LYS A 310 -18.33 25.20 -11.58
CA LYS A 310 -18.62 23.75 -11.55
C LYS A 310 -17.72 22.95 -10.60
N TRP A 311 -16.80 23.58 -9.89
CA TRP A 311 -15.80 22.89 -9.09
C TRP A 311 -16.39 21.96 -8.03
N GLN A 312 -17.53 22.30 -7.43
CA GLN A 312 -18.18 21.50 -6.40
C GLN A 312 -18.78 20.21 -6.98
N GLU A 313 -19.43 20.32 -8.12
CA GLU A 313 -19.97 19.17 -8.86
C GLU A 313 -18.83 18.23 -9.31
N VAL A 314 -17.76 18.81 -9.85
CA VAL A 314 -16.56 18.05 -10.24
C VAL A 314 -15.92 17.39 -9.02
N ALA A 315 -15.84 18.07 -7.88
CA ALA A 315 -15.32 17.51 -6.64
C ALA A 315 -16.18 16.35 -6.15
N HIS A 316 -17.50 16.52 -6.10
CA HIS A 316 -18.45 15.48 -5.69
C HIS A 316 -18.32 14.24 -6.56
N THR A 317 -18.40 14.38 -7.88
CA THR A 317 -18.27 13.28 -8.83
C THR A 317 -16.89 12.60 -8.72
N THR A 318 -15.83 13.40 -8.54
CA THR A 318 -14.46 12.87 -8.40
C THR A 318 -14.26 12.11 -7.10
N ILE A 319 -14.84 12.57 -5.99
CA ILE A 319 -14.76 11.85 -4.71
C ILE A 319 -15.58 10.57 -4.80
N THR A 320 -16.80 10.64 -5.32
CA THR A 320 -17.69 9.47 -5.44
C THR A 320 -17.09 8.37 -6.31
N ASN A 321 -16.59 8.71 -7.50
CA ASN A 321 -16.16 7.73 -8.50
C ASN A 321 -14.65 7.43 -8.43
N GLY A 322 -13.87 8.27 -7.74
CA GLY A 322 -12.42 8.18 -7.74
C GLY A 322 -11.79 8.56 -9.08
N ARG A 323 -10.49 8.39 -9.16
CA ARG A 323 -9.67 8.40 -10.37
C ARG A 323 -8.60 7.31 -10.25
N PRO A 324 -8.98 6.03 -10.40
CA PRO A 324 -8.10 4.88 -10.17
C PRO A 324 -6.81 4.95 -10.98
N ASP A 325 -6.90 5.39 -12.24
CA ASP A 325 -5.75 5.55 -13.15
C ASP A 325 -4.73 6.58 -12.62
N MET A 326 -5.16 7.51 -11.77
CA MET A 326 -4.33 8.54 -11.14
C MET A 326 -4.06 8.25 -9.65
N GLY A 327 -4.46 7.08 -9.17
CA GLY A 327 -4.24 6.63 -7.80
C GLY A 327 -5.20 7.23 -6.76
N MET A 328 -6.33 7.80 -7.17
CA MET A 328 -7.40 8.24 -6.27
C MET A 328 -8.47 7.14 -6.18
N PRO A 329 -8.69 6.53 -5.00
CA PRO A 329 -9.69 5.49 -4.86
C PRO A 329 -11.11 6.04 -5.00
N THR A 330 -12.05 5.16 -5.31
CA THR A 330 -13.50 5.43 -5.25
C THR A 330 -13.92 5.52 -3.78
N TRP A 331 -14.59 6.60 -3.41
CA TRP A 331 -15.10 6.82 -2.06
C TRP A 331 -16.61 6.63 -1.94
N GLY A 332 -17.34 6.60 -3.06
CA GLY A 332 -18.77 6.26 -3.09
C GLY A 332 -19.00 4.87 -2.48
N GLY A 333 -19.95 4.78 -1.54
CA GLY A 333 -20.21 3.56 -0.77
C GLY A 333 -19.29 3.35 0.45
N THR A 334 -18.14 4.05 0.53
CA THR A 334 -17.24 4.02 1.70
C THR A 334 -17.48 5.22 2.62
N ILE A 335 -17.80 6.36 2.03
CA ILE A 335 -18.16 7.60 2.74
C ILE A 335 -19.61 7.92 2.33
N SER A 336 -20.42 8.33 3.28
CA SER A 336 -21.80 8.74 2.99
C SER A 336 -21.82 9.97 2.07
N ASP A 337 -22.87 10.13 1.28
CA ASP A 337 -23.04 11.29 0.40
C ASP A 337 -23.06 12.60 1.21
N ASP A 338 -23.64 12.57 2.41
CA ASP A 338 -23.65 13.72 3.33
C ASP A 338 -22.24 14.07 3.83
N ASP A 339 -21.41 13.08 4.11
CA ASP A 339 -20.00 13.33 4.49
C ASP A 339 -19.19 13.85 3.30
N ILE A 340 -19.46 13.40 2.07
CA ILE A 340 -18.86 13.96 0.86
C ILE A 340 -19.24 15.43 0.71
N LYS A 341 -20.51 15.79 0.92
CA LYS A 341 -20.99 17.18 0.90
C LYS A 341 -20.35 18.02 2.00
N ARG A 342 -20.17 17.49 3.21
CA ARG A 342 -19.43 18.15 4.31
C ARG A 342 -17.98 18.42 3.91
N ILE A 343 -17.29 17.42 3.33
CA ILE A 343 -15.92 17.59 2.82
C ILE A 343 -15.85 18.70 1.78
N ILE A 344 -16.82 18.79 0.86
CA ILE A 344 -16.88 19.86 -0.15
C ILE A 344 -17.10 21.22 0.51
N SER A 345 -17.94 21.29 1.56
CA SER A 345 -18.14 22.51 2.34
C SER A 345 -16.85 22.96 3.04
N PHE A 346 -16.06 22.02 3.60
CA PHE A 346 -14.74 22.33 4.12
C PHE A 346 -13.80 22.82 3.01
N LEU A 347 -13.75 22.12 1.85
CA LEU A 347 -12.94 22.54 0.73
C LEU A 347 -13.29 23.97 0.25
N GLN A 348 -14.55 24.37 0.34
CA GLN A 348 -14.99 25.74 0.01
C GLN A 348 -14.32 26.80 0.88
N THR A 349 -14.09 26.52 2.16
CA THR A 349 -13.46 27.49 3.09
C THR A 349 -11.98 27.75 2.78
N ILE A 350 -11.35 26.86 2.02
CA ILE A 350 -9.91 26.92 1.72
C ILE A 350 -9.60 27.30 0.27
N GLN A 351 -10.61 27.59 -0.56
CA GLN A 351 -10.36 28.02 -1.95
C GLN A 351 -9.65 29.38 -2.00
N LYS A 352 -8.75 29.52 -2.97
CA LYS A 352 -7.97 30.73 -3.24
C LYS A 352 -8.52 31.44 -4.48
#